data_f701d5e6c4ee398e027aafd1f58f72d7
#
_entry.id   f701d5e6c4ee398e027aafd1f58f72d7
#
_cell.length_a   1.000
_cell.length_b   1.000
_cell.length_c   1.000
_cell.angle_alpha   90.00
_cell.angle_beta   90.00
_cell.angle_gamma   90.00
#
_symmetry.space_group_name_H-M   'P 1'
#
loop_
_entity.id
_entity.type
_entity.pdbx_description
1 polymer ?
#
loop_
_entity_poly.entity_id
_entity_poly.type
_entity_poly.pdbx_seq_one_letter_code
_entity_poly.pdbx_strand_id
1 'polypeptide(L)'
;MDFVVVNDNVVSFSINSWLAVLITAAVGYLLGSTNWAIIITRLFAHQDIRTVGSGNAGATNVLRSQGPFLAALTLIGDVGKGILAAFAGGWIMSWVQLSPGDSPLLTYESLILVGQYIAGLFVVIGHLYPIFHGFRGGKGVAATMGLLFVLDWRMALMCAGMFLLTVSVSRMVSLGSVLALSYVPVLTFLFRYSVDDMAIETVIFCTVVSGIVALIVVFKHGSNMRRIAEGTERRIGESARPDETAEAVEET
;
A
#
# COMPACT_ATOMS: atom_id res chain seq x y z
N MET A 1 -30.26 3.61 9.07
CA MET A 1 -30.33 2.83 7.81
C MET A 1 -31.71 3.17 7.24
N ASP A 2 -31.75 4.19 6.41
CA ASP A 2 -33.00 4.67 5.85
C ASP A 2 -33.19 4.03 4.47
N PHE A 3 -34.32 3.33 4.29
CA PHE A 3 -34.69 2.75 3.00
C PHE A 3 -35.43 3.81 2.19
N VAL A 4 -34.88 4.24 1.08
CA VAL A 4 -35.59 5.08 0.12
C VAL A 4 -36.10 4.19 -1.00
N VAL A 5 -37.42 4.02 -1.06
CA VAL A 5 -38.10 3.35 -2.19
C VAL A 5 -38.22 4.38 -3.31
N VAL A 6 -37.46 4.25 -4.35
CA VAL A 6 -37.64 5.01 -5.59
C VAL A 6 -38.15 4.04 -6.64
N ASN A 7 -39.35 4.30 -7.10
CA ASN A 7 -40.12 3.68 -8.18
C ASN A 7 -39.48 2.47 -8.91
N ASP A 8 -40.27 1.38 -8.94
CA ASP A 8 -40.08 0.18 -9.76
C ASP A 8 -38.81 -0.67 -9.53
N ASN A 9 -38.83 -1.42 -8.40
CA ASN A 9 -37.97 -2.61 -8.16
C ASN A 9 -36.48 -2.41 -7.94
N VAL A 10 -35.98 -1.23 -7.66
CA VAL A 10 -34.58 -1.03 -7.24
C VAL A 10 -34.55 -0.65 -5.76
N VAL A 11 -34.12 -1.59 -4.92
CA VAL A 11 -33.79 -1.30 -3.52
C VAL A 11 -32.45 -0.57 -3.51
N SER A 12 -32.46 0.75 -3.36
CA SER A 12 -31.22 1.52 -3.16
C SER A 12 -30.85 1.49 -1.68
N PHE A 13 -29.71 0.90 -1.35
CA PHE A 13 -29.15 1.01 -0.01
C PHE A 13 -28.36 2.32 0.09
N SER A 14 -28.77 3.22 0.99
CA SER A 14 -27.94 4.37 1.35
C SER A 14 -27.32 4.14 2.72
N ILE A 15 -26.05 4.50 2.84
CA ILE A 15 -25.35 4.52 4.12
C ILE A 15 -24.90 5.95 4.43
N ASN A 16 -24.89 6.28 5.72
CA ASN A 16 -24.36 7.56 6.16
C ASN A 16 -22.87 7.67 5.75
N SER A 17 -22.46 8.83 5.24
CA SER A 17 -21.11 9.08 4.72
C SER A 17 -20.01 8.75 5.74
N TRP A 18 -20.22 9.08 7.02
CA TRP A 18 -19.25 8.77 8.08
C TRP A 18 -19.14 7.28 8.34
N LEU A 19 -20.26 6.57 8.30
CA LEU A 19 -20.27 5.10 8.45
C LEU A 19 -19.55 4.44 7.26
N ALA A 20 -19.76 4.94 6.03
CA ALA A 20 -19.06 4.46 4.84
C ALA A 20 -17.55 4.65 4.96
N VAL A 21 -17.10 5.81 5.44
CA VAL A 21 -15.67 6.09 5.70
C VAL A 21 -15.10 5.12 6.73
N LEU A 22 -15.80 4.88 7.85
CA LEU A 22 -15.34 3.95 8.88
C LEU A 22 -15.26 2.50 8.38
N ILE A 23 -16.27 2.05 7.62
CA ILE A 23 -16.28 0.71 7.02
C ILE A 23 -15.13 0.59 6.00
N THR A 24 -14.94 1.58 5.15
CA THR A 24 -13.85 1.63 4.17
C THR A 24 -12.48 1.53 4.84
N ALA A 25 -12.27 2.29 5.90
CA ALA A 25 -11.04 2.26 6.69
C ALA A 25 -10.82 0.88 7.34
N ALA A 26 -11.85 0.31 7.95
CA ALA A 26 -11.78 -1.01 8.59
C ALA A 26 -11.48 -2.13 7.57
N VAL A 27 -12.18 -2.13 6.43
CA VAL A 27 -11.96 -3.11 5.35
C VAL A 27 -10.54 -2.97 4.79
N GLY A 28 -10.09 -1.75 4.50
CA GLY A 28 -8.73 -1.48 4.05
C GLY A 28 -7.69 -2.01 5.04
N TYR A 29 -7.86 -1.72 6.32
CA TYR A 29 -6.95 -2.17 7.38
C TYR A 29 -6.91 -3.70 7.52
N LEU A 30 -8.07 -4.36 7.50
CA LEU A 30 -8.15 -5.82 7.61
C LEU A 30 -7.52 -6.52 6.40
N LEU A 31 -7.79 -6.05 5.18
CA LEU A 31 -7.10 -6.52 3.97
C LEU A 31 -5.59 -6.29 4.05
N GLY A 32 -5.16 -5.12 4.53
CA GLY A 32 -3.76 -4.81 4.75
C GLY A 32 -3.09 -5.76 5.75
N SER A 33 -3.83 -6.15 6.80
CA SER A 33 -3.35 -7.01 7.88
C SER A 33 -3.07 -8.46 7.44
N THR A 34 -3.55 -8.89 6.26
CA THR A 34 -3.11 -10.14 5.63
C THR A 34 -1.69 -9.96 5.10
N ASN A 35 -0.69 -10.38 5.87
CA ASN A 35 0.71 -10.25 5.46
C ASN A 35 1.17 -11.49 4.70
N TRP A 36 1.26 -11.37 3.38
CA TRP A 36 1.57 -12.51 2.51
C TRP A 36 2.98 -13.07 2.70
N ALA A 37 3.96 -12.24 3.09
CA ALA A 37 5.29 -12.74 3.41
C ALA A 37 5.25 -13.74 4.57
N ILE A 38 4.52 -13.40 5.65
CA ILE A 38 4.39 -14.29 6.81
C ILE A 38 3.58 -15.53 6.45
N ILE A 39 2.46 -15.36 5.74
CA ILE A 39 1.56 -16.46 5.37
C ILE A 39 2.30 -17.48 4.50
N ILE A 40 2.92 -17.02 3.41
CA ILE A 40 3.59 -17.88 2.43
C ILE A 40 4.79 -18.60 3.05
N THR A 41 5.63 -17.90 3.82
CA THR A 41 6.80 -18.54 4.41
C THR A 41 6.43 -19.55 5.50
N ARG A 42 5.35 -19.30 6.26
CA ARG A 42 4.85 -20.31 7.21
C ARG A 42 4.25 -21.53 6.51
N LEU A 43 3.52 -21.35 5.40
CA LEU A 43 2.88 -22.45 4.67
C LEU A 43 3.89 -23.32 3.90
N PHE A 44 4.85 -22.70 3.22
CA PHE A 44 5.74 -23.41 2.29
C PHE A 44 7.15 -23.64 2.82
N ALA A 45 7.64 -22.79 3.72
CA ALA A 45 8.98 -22.91 4.30
C ALA A 45 8.97 -23.28 5.79
N HIS A 46 7.77 -23.41 6.41
CA HIS A 46 7.59 -23.71 7.82
C HIS A 46 8.36 -22.77 8.77
N GLN A 47 8.57 -21.53 8.34
CA GLN A 47 9.40 -20.55 9.05
C GLN A 47 8.74 -19.17 9.08
N ASP A 48 8.95 -18.42 10.16
CA ASP A 48 8.50 -17.03 10.22
C ASP A 48 9.57 -16.12 9.60
N ILE A 49 9.23 -15.43 8.52
CA ILE A 49 10.15 -14.54 7.79
C ILE A 49 10.74 -13.42 8.68
N ARG A 50 10.10 -13.12 9.81
CA ARG A 50 10.55 -12.09 10.75
C ARG A 50 11.73 -12.52 11.62
N THR A 51 12.03 -13.82 11.65
CA THR A 51 13.21 -14.38 12.36
C THR A 51 14.38 -14.64 11.40
N VAL A 52 14.25 -14.26 10.11
CA VAL A 52 15.25 -14.58 9.09
C VAL A 52 15.68 -13.35 8.33
N GLY A 53 16.93 -13.28 7.98
CA GLY A 53 17.52 -12.24 7.14
C GLY A 53 17.39 -10.85 7.78
N SER A 54 16.69 -9.92 7.13
CA SER A 54 16.48 -8.56 7.68
C SER A 54 15.35 -8.46 8.69
N GLY A 55 14.64 -9.54 9.00
CA GLY A 55 13.47 -9.54 9.87
C GLY A 55 12.23 -8.82 9.30
N ASN A 56 12.33 -8.24 8.10
CA ASN A 56 11.20 -7.52 7.49
C ASN A 56 10.23 -8.48 6.80
N ALA A 57 8.94 -8.35 7.08
CA ALA A 57 7.89 -9.17 6.46
C ALA A 57 7.50 -8.62 5.09
N GLY A 58 8.33 -8.88 4.06
CA GLY A 58 8.09 -8.43 2.69
C GLY A 58 8.90 -9.20 1.65
N ALA A 59 8.46 -9.09 0.37
CA ALA A 59 8.99 -9.88 -0.74
C ALA A 59 10.52 -9.83 -0.91
N THR A 60 11.16 -8.70 -0.62
CA THR A 60 12.63 -8.57 -0.73
C THR A 60 13.37 -9.45 0.28
N ASN A 61 12.86 -9.56 1.52
CA ASN A 61 13.44 -10.46 2.51
C ASN A 61 13.16 -11.93 2.13
N VAL A 62 11.96 -12.25 1.67
CA VAL A 62 11.61 -13.58 1.16
C VAL A 62 12.51 -13.97 -0.02
N LEU A 63 12.79 -13.05 -0.95
CA LEU A 63 13.69 -13.32 -2.08
C LEU A 63 15.09 -13.74 -1.62
N ARG A 64 15.61 -13.05 -0.61
CA ARG A 64 16.97 -13.30 -0.11
C ARG A 64 17.09 -14.58 0.73
N SER A 65 16.04 -14.95 1.46
CA SER A 65 16.07 -16.07 2.42
C SER A 65 15.40 -17.34 1.93
N GLN A 66 14.40 -17.22 1.05
CA GLN A 66 13.54 -18.34 0.64
C GLN A 66 13.47 -18.52 -0.88
N GLY A 67 14.12 -17.65 -1.64
CA GLY A 67 14.23 -17.73 -3.10
C GLY A 67 13.11 -17.04 -3.88
N PRO A 68 13.25 -17.02 -5.22
CA PRO A 68 12.42 -16.17 -6.09
C PRO A 68 10.96 -16.61 -6.19
N PHE A 69 10.66 -17.89 -6.09
CA PHE A 69 9.30 -18.39 -6.22
C PHE A 69 8.40 -17.88 -5.08
N LEU A 70 8.82 -18.06 -3.82
CA LEU A 70 8.05 -17.59 -2.67
C LEU A 70 8.00 -16.06 -2.59
N ALA A 71 9.05 -15.38 -3.06
CA ALA A 71 9.07 -13.93 -3.18
C ALA A 71 8.05 -13.42 -4.21
N ALA A 72 7.92 -14.09 -5.36
CA ALA A 72 6.93 -13.74 -6.37
C ALA A 72 5.49 -13.92 -5.84
N LEU A 73 5.20 -15.03 -5.17
CA LEU A 73 3.89 -15.24 -4.52
C LEU A 73 3.60 -14.17 -3.47
N THR A 74 4.60 -13.80 -2.67
CA THR A 74 4.49 -12.71 -1.69
C THR A 74 4.18 -11.38 -2.36
N LEU A 75 4.90 -11.05 -3.43
CA LEU A 75 4.69 -9.81 -4.19
C LEU A 75 3.29 -9.75 -4.80
N ILE A 76 2.85 -10.83 -5.45
CA ILE A 76 1.51 -10.95 -6.04
C ILE A 76 0.43 -10.75 -4.97
N GLY A 77 0.57 -11.40 -3.82
CA GLY A 77 -0.39 -11.27 -2.73
C GLY A 77 -0.42 -9.86 -2.13
N ASP A 78 0.73 -9.22 -1.91
CA ASP A 78 0.79 -7.88 -1.36
C ASP A 78 0.32 -6.80 -2.36
N VAL A 79 0.61 -6.94 -3.66
CA VAL A 79 0.03 -6.09 -4.72
C VAL A 79 -1.49 -6.33 -4.81
N GLY A 80 -1.90 -7.60 -4.82
CA GLY A 80 -3.31 -8.00 -4.92
C GLY A 80 -4.17 -7.42 -3.80
N LYS A 81 -3.70 -7.42 -2.54
CA LYS A 81 -4.47 -6.79 -1.45
C LYS A 81 -4.61 -5.28 -1.60
N GLY A 82 -3.61 -4.59 -2.17
CA GLY A 82 -3.69 -3.17 -2.50
C GLY A 82 -4.77 -2.88 -3.55
N ILE A 83 -4.81 -3.71 -4.61
CA ILE A 83 -5.84 -3.66 -5.65
C ILE A 83 -7.23 -3.91 -5.04
N LEU A 84 -7.38 -4.98 -4.26
CA LEU A 84 -8.65 -5.35 -3.64
C LEU A 84 -9.15 -4.27 -2.67
N ALA A 85 -8.26 -3.67 -1.88
CA ALA A 85 -8.63 -2.61 -0.96
C ALA A 85 -9.14 -1.37 -1.70
N ALA A 86 -8.47 -0.96 -2.79
CA ALA A 86 -8.91 0.17 -3.60
C ALA A 86 -10.29 -0.08 -4.22
N PHE A 87 -10.52 -1.24 -4.83
CA PHE A 87 -11.85 -1.58 -5.36
C PHE A 87 -12.92 -1.64 -4.28
N ALA A 88 -12.63 -2.27 -3.14
CA ALA A 88 -13.57 -2.34 -2.03
C ALA A 88 -13.92 -0.95 -1.49
N GLY A 89 -12.93 -0.07 -1.34
CA GLY A 89 -13.15 1.29 -0.87
C GLY A 89 -14.02 2.11 -1.82
N GLY A 90 -13.74 2.05 -3.12
CA GLY A 90 -14.55 2.71 -4.14
C GLY A 90 -15.99 2.17 -4.15
N TRP A 91 -16.15 0.84 -4.07
CA TRP A 91 -17.46 0.19 -4.03
C TRP A 91 -18.27 0.56 -2.79
N ILE A 92 -17.67 0.57 -1.59
CA ILE A 92 -18.36 0.98 -0.36
C ILE A 92 -18.81 2.43 -0.45
N MET A 93 -17.95 3.34 -0.92
CA MET A 93 -18.30 4.75 -1.04
C MET A 93 -19.33 5.02 -2.15
N SER A 94 -19.44 4.16 -3.15
CA SER A 94 -20.48 4.27 -4.18
C SER A 94 -21.91 4.10 -3.65
N TRP A 95 -22.09 3.59 -2.43
CA TRP A 95 -23.39 3.45 -1.77
C TRP A 95 -23.79 4.66 -0.95
N VAL A 96 -22.93 5.68 -0.86
CA VAL A 96 -23.27 6.96 -0.25
C VAL A 96 -24.15 7.74 -1.21
N GLN A 97 -25.36 8.12 -0.75
CA GLN A 97 -26.24 8.98 -1.52
C GLN A 97 -25.89 10.44 -1.31
N LEU A 98 -25.78 11.16 -2.41
CA LEU A 98 -25.68 12.61 -2.40
C LEU A 98 -27.09 13.20 -2.22
N SER A 99 -27.25 14.09 -1.24
CA SER A 99 -28.51 14.76 -0.96
C SER A 99 -28.59 16.10 -1.72
N PRO A 100 -29.82 16.55 -2.06
CA PRO A 100 -30.01 17.92 -2.55
C PRO A 100 -29.52 18.91 -1.48
N GLY A 101 -28.49 19.69 -1.79
CA GLY A 101 -27.84 20.61 -0.85
C GLY A 101 -26.42 20.20 -0.45
N ASP A 102 -25.98 19.00 -0.80
CA ASP A 102 -24.56 18.65 -0.75
C ASP A 102 -23.78 19.54 -1.72
N SER A 103 -22.48 19.70 -1.45
CA SER A 103 -21.62 20.52 -2.32
C SER A 103 -21.73 20.05 -3.77
N PRO A 104 -21.94 20.94 -4.74
CA PRO A 104 -21.93 20.59 -6.17
C PRO A 104 -20.57 20.02 -6.63
N LEU A 105 -19.55 20.12 -5.80
CA LEU A 105 -18.23 19.55 -6.03
C LEU A 105 -18.14 18.05 -5.65
N LEU A 106 -19.12 17.52 -4.90
CA LEU A 106 -19.24 16.12 -4.59
C LEU A 106 -19.94 15.39 -5.73
N THR A 107 -19.15 14.83 -6.63
CA THR A 107 -19.64 13.93 -7.67
C THR A 107 -19.55 12.49 -7.24
N TYR A 108 -20.32 11.62 -7.87
CA TYR A 108 -20.21 10.17 -7.66
C TYR A 108 -18.79 9.65 -7.88
N GLU A 109 -18.10 10.17 -8.91
CA GLU A 109 -16.71 9.83 -9.22
C GLU A 109 -15.74 10.25 -8.11
N SER A 110 -15.92 11.46 -7.55
CA SER A 110 -15.10 11.92 -6.43
C SER A 110 -15.29 11.08 -5.18
N LEU A 111 -16.51 10.61 -4.90
CA LEU A 111 -16.78 9.70 -3.76
C LEU A 111 -16.07 8.36 -3.93
N ILE A 112 -16.14 7.75 -5.11
CA ILE A 112 -15.44 6.50 -5.41
C ILE A 112 -13.93 6.69 -5.18
N LEU A 113 -13.37 7.76 -5.71
CA LEU A 113 -11.95 8.07 -5.59
C LEU A 113 -11.55 8.28 -4.13
N VAL A 114 -12.33 9.05 -3.37
CA VAL A 114 -12.12 9.26 -1.92
C VAL A 114 -12.09 7.91 -1.19
N GLY A 115 -13.02 7.01 -1.50
CA GLY A 115 -13.05 5.66 -0.93
C GLY A 115 -11.80 4.86 -1.25
N GLN A 116 -11.31 4.93 -2.48
CA GLN A 116 -10.08 4.27 -2.90
C GLN A 116 -8.86 4.77 -2.14
N TYR A 117 -8.74 6.09 -1.94
CA TYR A 117 -7.63 6.68 -1.18
C TYR A 117 -7.70 6.34 0.31
N ILE A 118 -8.89 6.36 0.93
CA ILE A 118 -9.08 5.97 2.33
C ILE A 118 -8.69 4.50 2.51
N ALA A 119 -9.25 3.59 1.72
CA ALA A 119 -8.90 2.17 1.79
C ALA A 119 -7.41 1.94 1.53
N GLY A 120 -6.83 2.70 0.60
CA GLY A 120 -5.41 2.68 0.29
C GLY A 120 -4.51 3.08 1.46
N LEU A 121 -4.85 4.14 2.18
CA LEU A 121 -4.13 4.52 3.40
C LEU A 121 -4.19 3.40 4.43
N PHE A 122 -5.38 2.86 4.66
CA PHE A 122 -5.57 1.84 5.70
C PHE A 122 -5.03 0.47 5.31
N VAL A 123 -4.97 0.10 4.02
CA VAL A 123 -4.28 -1.13 3.60
C VAL A 123 -2.78 -1.05 3.85
N VAL A 124 -2.18 0.12 3.67
CA VAL A 124 -0.77 0.34 3.98
C VAL A 124 -0.55 0.27 5.49
N ILE A 125 -1.36 0.95 6.30
CA ILE A 125 -1.28 0.87 7.77
C ILE A 125 -1.44 -0.59 8.25
N GLY A 126 -2.41 -1.33 7.71
CA GLY A 126 -2.61 -2.75 8.03
C GLY A 126 -1.42 -3.62 7.64
N HIS A 127 -0.77 -3.35 6.50
CA HIS A 127 0.43 -4.07 6.10
C HIS A 127 1.62 -3.80 7.06
N LEU A 128 1.74 -2.59 7.57
CA LEU A 128 2.81 -2.19 8.50
C LEU A 128 2.58 -2.72 9.91
N TYR A 129 1.32 -2.69 10.34
CA TYR A 129 0.88 -3.03 11.70
C TYR A 129 -0.27 -4.05 11.66
N PRO A 130 -0.02 -5.28 11.15
CA PRO A 130 -1.06 -6.26 10.92
C PRO A 130 -1.59 -6.83 12.24
N ILE A 131 -2.90 -6.67 12.51
CA ILE A 131 -3.55 -7.18 13.73
C ILE A 131 -3.41 -8.71 13.85
N PHE A 132 -3.47 -9.44 12.72
CA PHE A 132 -3.36 -10.90 12.70
C PHE A 132 -1.94 -11.43 12.98
N HIS A 133 -0.94 -10.53 13.04
CA HIS A 133 0.47 -10.91 13.15
C HIS A 133 1.22 -10.13 14.26
N GLY A 134 0.48 -9.70 15.31
CA GLY A 134 1.05 -9.01 16.47
C GLY A 134 1.63 -7.63 16.12
N PHE A 135 1.02 -6.92 15.17
CA PHE A 135 1.40 -5.55 14.73
C PHE A 135 2.83 -5.41 14.20
N ARG A 136 3.46 -6.52 13.78
CA ARG A 136 4.81 -6.54 13.20
C ARG A 136 4.73 -7.00 11.74
N GLY A 137 4.65 -6.04 10.82
CA GLY A 137 4.51 -6.26 9.39
C GLY A 137 5.71 -5.81 8.56
N GLY A 138 5.44 -5.50 7.28
CA GLY A 138 6.41 -5.04 6.30
C GLY A 138 6.50 -3.50 6.18
N LYS A 139 6.81 -3.01 4.97
CA LYS A 139 7.03 -1.58 4.67
C LYS A 139 5.97 -0.95 3.78
N GLY A 140 5.07 -1.72 3.20
CA GLY A 140 3.93 -1.23 2.44
C GLY A 140 4.15 -0.97 0.96
N VAL A 141 5.37 -1.09 0.43
CA VAL A 141 5.69 -0.73 -0.97
C VAL A 141 4.85 -1.49 -1.99
N ALA A 142 4.76 -2.82 -1.88
CA ALA A 142 4.00 -3.65 -2.81
C ALA A 142 2.49 -3.39 -2.74
N ALA A 143 1.94 -3.19 -1.52
CA ALA A 143 0.54 -2.83 -1.34
C ALA A 143 0.23 -1.45 -1.93
N THR A 144 1.14 -0.47 -1.75
CA THR A 144 1.01 0.86 -2.37
C THR A 144 1.08 0.77 -3.90
N MET A 145 1.93 -0.09 -4.47
CA MET A 145 1.97 -0.29 -5.92
C MET A 145 0.64 -0.85 -6.45
N GLY A 146 0.05 -1.83 -5.76
CA GLY A 146 -1.28 -2.36 -6.09
C GLY A 146 -2.36 -1.29 -6.04
N LEU A 147 -2.35 -0.45 -5.02
CA LEU A 147 -3.23 0.72 -4.90
C LEU A 147 -3.07 1.65 -6.10
N LEU A 148 -1.84 2.03 -6.45
CA LEU A 148 -1.58 2.96 -7.56
C LEU A 148 -2.10 2.44 -8.91
N PHE A 149 -2.04 1.13 -9.18
CA PHE A 149 -2.61 0.57 -10.41
C PHE A 149 -4.12 0.82 -10.54
N VAL A 150 -4.86 0.86 -9.44
CA VAL A 150 -6.30 1.15 -9.45
C VAL A 150 -6.56 2.65 -9.49
N LEU A 151 -5.80 3.44 -8.73
CA LEU A 151 -5.96 4.89 -8.68
C LEU A 151 -5.63 5.54 -10.02
N ASP A 152 -4.49 5.17 -10.60
CA ASP A 152 -4.04 5.63 -11.91
C ASP A 152 -2.87 4.78 -12.40
N TRP A 153 -3.10 3.97 -13.42
CA TRP A 153 -2.07 3.12 -14.02
C TRP A 153 -0.85 3.91 -14.55
N ARG A 154 -1.06 5.17 -14.99
CA ARG A 154 0.03 6.04 -15.47
C ARG A 154 0.99 6.37 -14.33
N MET A 155 0.46 6.77 -13.17
CA MET A 155 1.26 6.99 -11.96
C MET A 155 1.97 5.71 -11.51
N ALA A 156 1.27 4.57 -11.55
CA ALA A 156 1.87 3.27 -11.22
C ALA A 156 3.07 2.95 -12.12
N LEU A 157 2.94 3.14 -13.44
CA LEU A 157 4.04 2.92 -14.38
C LEU A 157 5.19 3.89 -14.19
N MET A 158 4.93 5.17 -13.91
CA MET A 158 5.99 6.15 -13.63
C MET A 158 6.75 5.80 -12.34
N CYS A 159 6.04 5.40 -11.28
CA CYS A 159 6.67 4.94 -10.04
C CYS A 159 7.45 3.63 -10.25
N ALA A 160 6.92 2.68 -11.01
CA ALA A 160 7.62 1.45 -11.35
C ALA A 160 8.90 1.73 -12.17
N GLY A 161 8.81 2.62 -13.15
CA GLY A 161 9.97 3.06 -13.95
C GLY A 161 11.04 3.72 -13.09
N MET A 162 10.67 4.64 -12.20
CA MET A 162 11.60 5.28 -11.26
C MET A 162 12.24 4.24 -10.32
N PHE A 163 11.44 3.31 -9.80
CA PHE A 163 11.93 2.21 -8.97
C PHE A 163 12.96 1.36 -9.72
N LEU A 164 12.59 0.87 -10.91
CA LEU A 164 13.46 0.01 -11.72
C LEU A 164 14.74 0.72 -12.15
N LEU A 165 14.66 1.98 -12.59
CA LEU A 165 15.82 2.79 -12.94
C LEU A 165 16.77 2.96 -11.74
N THR A 166 16.23 3.31 -10.58
CA THR A 166 17.03 3.47 -9.37
C THR A 166 17.67 2.16 -8.95
N VAL A 167 16.92 1.05 -8.98
CA VAL A 167 17.45 -0.26 -8.60
C VAL A 167 18.49 -0.77 -9.60
N SER A 168 18.32 -0.54 -10.89
CA SER A 168 19.27 -0.97 -11.91
C SER A 168 20.65 -0.29 -11.74
N VAL A 169 20.66 0.97 -11.34
CA VAL A 169 21.90 1.75 -11.13
C VAL A 169 22.50 1.49 -9.74
N SER A 170 21.69 1.59 -8.68
CA SER A 170 22.18 1.50 -7.29
C SER A 170 22.27 0.08 -6.76
N ARG A 171 21.50 -0.85 -7.33
CA ARG A 171 21.25 -2.21 -6.84
C ARG A 171 20.58 -2.25 -5.45
N MET A 172 20.05 -1.12 -4.96
CA MET A 172 19.41 -0.97 -3.66
C MET A 172 17.87 -0.85 -3.79
N VAL A 173 17.14 -1.91 -3.42
CA VAL A 173 15.67 -1.94 -3.45
C VAL A 173 15.05 -0.86 -2.56
N SER A 174 15.65 -0.62 -1.38
CA SER A 174 15.18 0.39 -0.42
C SER A 174 15.25 1.81 -0.99
N LEU A 175 16.35 2.16 -1.67
CA LEU A 175 16.50 3.47 -2.30
C LEU A 175 15.48 3.67 -3.41
N GLY A 176 15.31 2.65 -4.28
CA GLY A 176 14.29 2.69 -5.33
C GLY A 176 12.88 2.87 -4.78
N SER A 177 12.55 2.16 -3.68
CA SER A 177 11.25 2.27 -3.03
C SER A 177 10.98 3.68 -2.48
N VAL A 178 11.94 4.24 -1.77
CA VAL A 178 11.81 5.59 -1.18
C VAL A 178 11.67 6.63 -2.26
N LEU A 179 12.54 6.64 -3.27
CA LEU A 179 12.48 7.61 -4.35
C LEU A 179 11.16 7.51 -5.12
N ALA A 180 10.77 6.31 -5.57
CA ALA A 180 9.53 6.12 -6.32
C ALA A 180 8.30 6.61 -5.55
N LEU A 181 8.18 6.27 -4.25
CA LEU A 181 7.00 6.64 -3.47
C LEU A 181 7.00 8.10 -3.00
N SER A 182 8.17 8.74 -2.89
CA SER A 182 8.24 10.17 -2.60
C SER A 182 7.66 11.05 -3.72
N TYR A 183 7.61 10.55 -4.96
CA TYR A 183 7.00 11.24 -6.09
C TYR A 183 5.48 11.10 -6.17
N VAL A 184 4.88 10.13 -5.47
CA VAL A 184 3.44 9.84 -5.55
C VAL A 184 2.57 11.08 -5.28
N PRO A 185 2.77 11.88 -4.21
CA PRO A 185 1.92 13.05 -3.98
C PRO A 185 2.05 14.12 -5.09
N VAL A 186 3.24 14.29 -5.65
CA VAL A 186 3.46 15.22 -6.78
C VAL A 186 2.71 14.73 -8.03
N LEU A 187 2.84 13.45 -8.35
CA LEU A 187 2.12 12.85 -9.48
C LEU A 187 0.60 12.90 -9.26
N THR A 188 0.14 12.63 -8.03
CA THR A 188 -1.28 12.74 -7.68
C THR A 188 -1.81 14.15 -7.96
N PHE A 189 -1.13 15.18 -7.47
CA PHE A 189 -1.53 16.55 -7.73
C PHE A 189 -1.58 16.87 -9.24
N LEU A 190 -0.50 16.57 -9.95
CA LEU A 190 -0.40 16.85 -11.38
C LEU A 190 -1.48 16.16 -12.20
N PHE A 191 -1.69 14.85 -11.99
CA PHE A 191 -2.67 14.09 -12.77
C PHE A 191 -4.09 14.50 -12.42
N ARG A 192 -4.45 14.64 -11.14
CA ARG A 192 -5.82 14.99 -10.72
C ARG A 192 -6.19 16.43 -11.11
N TYR A 193 -5.23 17.37 -11.03
CA TYR A 193 -5.47 18.77 -11.37
C TYR A 193 -5.39 19.05 -12.86
N SER A 194 -4.30 18.60 -13.53
CA SER A 194 -4.00 19.05 -14.90
C SER A 194 -4.49 18.08 -15.99
N VAL A 195 -4.76 16.82 -15.65
CA VAL A 195 -5.15 15.80 -16.63
C VAL A 195 -6.61 15.37 -16.46
N ASP A 196 -7.02 15.15 -15.21
CA ASP A 196 -8.37 14.68 -14.90
C ASP A 196 -9.35 15.84 -14.63
N ASP A 197 -8.84 17.09 -14.56
CA ASP A 197 -9.61 18.36 -14.35
C ASP A 197 -10.57 18.27 -13.15
N MET A 198 -10.10 17.67 -12.05
CA MET A 198 -10.92 17.47 -10.85
C MET A 198 -11.03 18.74 -10.02
N ALA A 199 -12.12 18.84 -9.24
CA ALA A 199 -12.32 19.92 -8.28
C ALA A 199 -11.14 19.98 -7.29
N ILE A 200 -10.68 21.20 -6.99
CA ILE A 200 -9.46 21.43 -6.20
C ILE A 200 -9.54 20.78 -4.81
N GLU A 201 -10.71 20.68 -4.19
CA GLU A 201 -10.91 20.03 -2.89
C GLU A 201 -10.60 18.53 -2.96
N THR A 202 -11.04 17.87 -4.04
CA THR A 202 -10.73 16.45 -4.29
C THR A 202 -9.24 16.27 -4.58
N VAL A 203 -8.64 17.16 -5.36
CA VAL A 203 -7.19 17.16 -5.64
C VAL A 203 -6.38 17.28 -4.35
N ILE A 204 -6.73 18.24 -3.49
CA ILE A 204 -6.05 18.46 -2.20
C ILE A 204 -6.20 17.20 -1.32
N PHE A 205 -7.41 16.66 -1.20
CA PHE A 205 -7.65 15.44 -0.42
C PHE A 205 -6.78 14.28 -0.90
N CYS A 206 -6.81 13.95 -2.19
CA CYS A 206 -6.02 12.87 -2.77
C CYS A 206 -4.51 13.08 -2.58
N THR A 207 -4.05 14.32 -2.78
CA THR A 207 -2.64 14.69 -2.61
C THR A 207 -2.18 14.55 -1.15
N VAL A 208 -2.99 15.01 -0.19
CA VAL A 208 -2.69 14.89 1.24
C VAL A 208 -2.64 13.42 1.65
N VAL A 209 -3.64 12.62 1.26
CA VAL A 209 -3.67 11.19 1.63
C VAL A 209 -2.49 10.44 1.01
N SER A 210 -2.17 10.69 -0.27
CA SER A 210 -0.99 10.08 -0.90
C SER A 210 0.32 10.55 -0.25
N GLY A 211 0.40 11.80 0.18
CA GLY A 211 1.52 12.33 0.96
C GLY A 211 1.69 11.62 2.30
N ILE A 212 0.60 11.37 3.02
CA ILE A 212 0.63 10.60 4.27
C ILE A 212 1.13 9.17 4.01
N VAL A 213 0.64 8.50 2.97
CA VAL A 213 1.11 7.15 2.59
C VAL A 213 2.61 7.18 2.28
N ALA A 214 3.07 8.13 1.47
CA ALA A 214 4.48 8.27 1.13
C ALA A 214 5.36 8.50 2.38
N LEU A 215 4.96 9.41 3.26
CA LEU A 215 5.65 9.69 4.51
C LEU A 215 5.75 8.45 5.41
N ILE A 216 4.65 7.73 5.62
CA ILE A 216 4.62 6.50 6.42
C ILE A 216 5.62 5.48 5.86
N VAL A 217 5.63 5.27 4.54
CA VAL A 217 6.56 4.32 3.89
C VAL A 217 8.00 4.79 4.00
N VAL A 218 8.29 6.07 3.79
CA VAL A 218 9.64 6.65 3.95
C VAL A 218 10.13 6.47 5.39
N PHE A 219 9.31 6.78 6.40
CA PHE A 219 9.67 6.56 7.80
C PHE A 219 9.97 5.09 8.11
N LYS A 220 9.22 4.16 7.53
CA LYS A 220 9.49 2.72 7.68
C LYS A 220 10.79 2.26 6.99
N HIS A 221 11.36 3.08 6.13
CA HIS A 221 12.68 2.85 5.53
C HIS A 221 13.82 3.56 6.29
N GLY A 222 13.57 4.17 7.45
CA GLY A 222 14.58 4.92 8.21
C GLY A 222 15.86 4.14 8.49
N SER A 223 15.74 2.88 8.94
CA SER A 223 16.91 2.00 9.14
C SER A 223 17.68 1.71 7.84
N ASN A 224 16.98 1.63 6.70
CA ASN A 224 17.63 1.46 5.40
C ASN A 224 18.35 2.73 4.98
N MET A 225 17.73 3.90 5.16
CA MET A 225 18.38 5.18 4.82
C MET A 225 19.64 5.41 5.66
N ARG A 226 19.60 5.04 6.94
CA ARG A 226 20.79 5.05 7.79
C ARG A 226 21.89 4.14 7.22
N ARG A 227 21.57 2.88 6.88
CA ARG A 227 22.56 1.97 6.26
C ARG A 227 23.07 2.45 4.91
N ILE A 228 22.25 3.15 4.11
CA ILE A 228 22.70 3.77 2.85
C ILE A 228 23.73 4.86 3.16
N ALA A 229 23.47 5.72 4.13
CA ALA A 229 24.40 6.77 4.54
C ALA A 229 25.73 6.20 5.09
N GLU A 230 25.68 5.08 5.79
CA GLU A 230 26.83 4.35 6.33
C GLU A 230 27.52 3.44 5.29
N GLY A 231 26.98 3.34 4.06
CA GLY A 231 27.53 2.47 3.01
C GLY A 231 27.32 0.97 3.25
N THR A 232 26.43 0.60 4.19
CA THR A 232 26.19 -0.78 4.64
C THR A 232 24.86 -1.36 4.16
N GLU A 233 24.06 -0.63 3.37
CA GLU A 233 22.80 -1.15 2.82
C GLU A 233 23.07 -2.27 1.81
N ARG A 234 22.34 -3.37 1.95
CA ARG A 234 22.49 -4.56 1.09
C ARG A 234 22.05 -4.29 -0.35
N ARG A 235 22.88 -4.70 -1.30
CA ARG A 235 22.59 -4.64 -2.73
C ARG A 235 22.03 -5.96 -3.25
N ILE A 236 21.33 -5.92 -4.37
CA ILE A 236 20.88 -7.14 -5.06
C ILE A 236 22.11 -7.93 -5.52
N GLY A 237 22.13 -9.24 -5.23
CA GLY A 237 23.21 -10.15 -5.59
C GLY A 237 24.38 -10.20 -4.60
N GLU A 238 24.31 -9.48 -3.47
CA GLU A 238 25.27 -9.66 -2.38
C GLU A 238 24.89 -10.84 -1.49
N SER A 239 25.87 -11.69 -1.18
CA SER A 239 25.73 -12.78 -0.20
C SER A 239 25.50 -12.22 1.21
N ALA A 240 24.91 -13.02 2.12
CA ALA A 240 24.81 -12.67 3.53
C ALA A 240 26.22 -12.39 4.10
N ARG A 241 26.34 -11.34 4.90
CA ARG A 241 27.63 -11.05 5.56
C ARG A 241 27.87 -12.06 6.68
N PRO A 242 29.13 -12.46 6.94
CA PRO A 242 29.47 -13.45 7.96
C PRO A 242 29.04 -13.06 9.38
N ASP A 243 29.03 -11.78 9.71
CA ASP A 243 28.60 -11.20 10.98
C ASP A 243 27.11 -11.40 11.28
N GLU A 244 26.26 -11.44 10.26
CA GLU A 244 24.81 -11.69 10.43
C GLU A 244 24.47 -13.18 10.62
N THR A 245 25.37 -14.08 10.21
CA THR A 245 25.23 -15.51 10.47
C THR A 245 25.75 -15.92 11.85
N ALA A 246 26.64 -15.15 12.44
CA ALA A 246 27.19 -15.40 13.77
C ALA A 246 26.19 -15.02 14.88
N GLU A 247 25.53 -13.86 14.78
CA GLU A 247 24.50 -13.45 15.76
C GLU A 247 23.29 -14.40 15.79
N ALA A 248 22.91 -15.00 14.65
CA ALA A 248 21.82 -15.97 14.58
C ALA A 248 22.16 -17.34 15.20
N VAL A 249 23.44 -17.66 15.40
CA VAL A 249 23.89 -18.93 16.00
C VAL A 249 24.11 -18.78 17.51
N GLU A 250 24.37 -17.56 18.02
CA GLU A 250 24.51 -17.32 19.47
C GLU A 250 23.18 -17.15 20.20
N GLU A 251 22.03 -16.95 19.49
CA GLU A 251 20.69 -16.83 20.07
C GLU A 251 19.89 -18.15 20.05
N THR A 252 20.46 -19.28 19.64
CA THR A 252 19.84 -20.61 19.63
C THR A 252 20.45 -21.52 20.71
#